data_273aa5a4063bf6d4a144c5ceeceaf81b
#
_entry.id   273aa5a4063bf6d4a144c5ceeceaf81b
#
_cell.length_a   1.000
_cell.length_b   1.000
_cell.length_c   1.000
_cell.angle_alpha   90.00
_cell.angle_beta   90.00
_cell.angle_gamma   90.00
#
_symmetry.space_group_name_H-M   'P 1'
#
loop_
_entity.id
_entity.type
_entity.pdbx_description
1 polymer ?
#
loop_
_entity_poly.entity_id
_entity_poly.type
_entity_poly.pdbx_seq_one_letter_code
_entity_poly.pdbx_strand_id
1 'polypeptide(L)'
;MLGRSVENSIYISIIFLEINDSIKTKWIKMLNLGSSYKEIFNEIAIYSKDKSLSRVWKLLAKISDLSTLETGEKILEIANNLEKNKQLMEKRDSLLKAQKYKIVFLGSMTSIFLGIISGLAPLFATFISIFKNIEISDTTIKIIPFSLYAISIASTYFTSDIGMGKIKIKTIIFSSLAYIISYFIAKAIFTVLI
;
A
#
# COMPACT_ATOMS: atom_id res chain seq x y z
N MET A 1 7.57 -19.78 -33.21
CA MET A 1 6.10 -19.65 -33.40
C MET A 1 5.77 -18.82 -34.64
N LEU A 2 6.51 -19.03 -35.69
CA LEU A 2 6.37 -18.32 -36.97
C LEU A 2 5.47 -19.20 -37.85
N GLY A 3 4.19 -18.89 -37.95
CA GLY A 3 3.30 -19.59 -38.87
C GLY A 3 1.81 -19.62 -38.54
N ARG A 4 1.38 -19.04 -37.42
CA ARG A 4 -0.06 -18.84 -37.19
C ARG A 4 -0.45 -17.49 -37.78
N SER A 5 -1.49 -17.47 -38.63
CA SER A 5 -2.04 -16.22 -39.18
C SER A 5 -2.44 -15.32 -38.00
N VAL A 6 -2.34 -14.01 -38.19
CA VAL A 6 -2.76 -13.02 -37.18
C VAL A 6 -4.20 -13.28 -36.71
N GLU A 7 -5.05 -13.74 -37.63
CA GLU A 7 -6.43 -14.17 -37.38
C GLU A 7 -6.53 -15.26 -36.28
N ASN A 8 -5.70 -16.28 -36.40
CA ASN A 8 -5.70 -17.41 -35.47
C ASN A 8 -5.20 -16.95 -34.08
N SER A 9 -4.27 -16.00 -34.04
CA SER A 9 -3.80 -15.41 -32.75
C SER A 9 -4.87 -14.55 -32.09
N ILE A 10 -5.61 -13.76 -32.87
CA ILE A 10 -6.73 -12.95 -32.37
C ILE A 10 -7.87 -13.84 -31.90
N TYR A 11 -8.21 -14.88 -32.68
CA TYR A 11 -9.24 -15.87 -32.32
C TYR A 11 -8.93 -16.52 -30.96
N ILE A 12 -7.72 -17.01 -30.77
CA ILE A 12 -7.28 -17.60 -29.52
C ILE A 12 -7.36 -16.58 -28.36
N SER A 13 -6.90 -15.34 -28.62
CA SER A 13 -6.95 -14.27 -27.60
C SER A 13 -8.37 -13.94 -27.16
N ILE A 14 -9.35 -13.92 -28.08
CA ILE A 14 -10.75 -13.67 -27.77
C ILE A 14 -11.34 -14.78 -26.91
N ILE A 15 -10.98 -16.04 -27.16
CA ILE A 15 -11.46 -17.19 -26.35
C ILE A 15 -10.98 -17.08 -24.89
N PHE A 16 -9.74 -16.68 -24.69
CA PHE A 16 -9.15 -16.56 -23.34
C PHE A 16 -9.57 -15.31 -22.58
N LEU A 17 -10.25 -14.34 -23.19
CA LEU A 17 -10.77 -13.18 -22.49
C LEU A 17 -11.93 -13.60 -21.57
N GLU A 18 -11.86 -13.21 -20.30
CA GLU A 18 -12.96 -13.41 -19.33
C GLU A 18 -14.10 -12.40 -19.55
N ILE A 19 -14.85 -12.59 -20.63
CA ILE A 19 -15.96 -11.72 -21.05
C ILE A 19 -17.18 -12.60 -21.36
N ASN A 20 -18.36 -12.00 -21.36
CA ASN A 20 -19.62 -12.68 -21.67
C ASN A 20 -19.57 -13.39 -23.04
N ASP A 21 -20.00 -14.66 -23.08
CA ASP A 21 -19.94 -15.51 -24.27
C ASP A 21 -20.71 -14.93 -25.48
N SER A 22 -21.77 -14.17 -25.25
CA SER A 22 -22.52 -13.46 -26.30
C SER A 22 -21.63 -12.46 -27.05
N ILE A 23 -20.75 -11.76 -26.34
CA ILE A 23 -19.84 -10.77 -26.92
C ILE A 23 -18.68 -11.48 -27.65
N LYS A 24 -18.15 -12.55 -27.10
CA LYS A 24 -17.13 -13.38 -27.75
C LYS A 24 -17.64 -13.91 -29.10
N THR A 25 -18.86 -14.44 -29.10
CA THR A 25 -19.49 -14.96 -30.32
C THR A 25 -19.68 -13.87 -31.39
N LYS A 26 -20.02 -12.64 -30.97
CA LYS A 26 -20.08 -11.49 -31.88
C LYS A 26 -18.73 -11.22 -32.54
N TRP A 27 -17.66 -11.13 -31.78
CA TRP A 27 -16.32 -10.84 -32.30
C TRP A 27 -15.77 -11.95 -33.18
N ILE A 28 -16.02 -13.22 -32.81
CA ILE A 28 -15.66 -14.37 -33.64
C ILE A 28 -16.43 -14.33 -34.97
N LYS A 29 -17.70 -13.97 -34.98
CA LYS A 29 -18.46 -13.77 -36.22
C LYS A 29 -17.90 -12.66 -37.06
N MET A 30 -17.53 -11.52 -36.48
CA MET A 30 -16.89 -10.43 -37.21
C MET A 30 -15.57 -10.88 -37.86
N LEU A 31 -14.77 -11.66 -37.16
CA LEU A 31 -13.49 -12.22 -37.66
C LEU A 31 -13.74 -13.16 -38.84
N ASN A 32 -14.74 -14.06 -38.75
CA ASN A 32 -15.10 -15.00 -39.79
C ASN A 32 -15.73 -14.32 -41.05
N LEU A 33 -16.36 -13.14 -40.84
CA LEU A 33 -16.91 -12.33 -41.93
C LEU A 33 -15.85 -11.44 -42.62
N GLY A 34 -14.58 -11.50 -42.19
CA GLY A 34 -13.50 -10.72 -42.78
C GLY A 34 -13.52 -9.25 -42.39
N SER A 35 -14.13 -8.90 -41.26
CA SER A 35 -14.05 -7.55 -40.72
C SER A 35 -12.60 -7.14 -40.43
N SER A 36 -12.28 -5.87 -40.60
CA SER A 36 -10.95 -5.34 -40.35
C SER A 36 -10.54 -5.55 -38.87
N TYR A 37 -9.29 -5.95 -38.65
CA TYR A 37 -8.75 -6.09 -37.27
C TYR A 37 -8.90 -4.80 -36.45
N LYS A 38 -8.81 -3.65 -37.11
CA LYS A 38 -9.03 -2.33 -36.53
C LYS A 38 -10.43 -2.19 -35.95
N GLU A 39 -11.44 -2.67 -36.65
CA GLU A 39 -12.83 -2.65 -36.17
C GLU A 39 -13.00 -3.56 -34.95
N ILE A 40 -12.42 -4.76 -35.00
CA ILE A 40 -12.48 -5.72 -33.90
C ILE A 40 -11.80 -5.18 -32.66
N PHE A 41 -10.60 -4.63 -32.78
CA PHE A 41 -9.89 -4.04 -31.66
C PHE A 41 -10.58 -2.80 -31.08
N ASN A 42 -11.21 -1.97 -31.90
CA ASN A 42 -12.01 -0.85 -31.43
C ASN A 42 -13.26 -1.30 -30.68
N GLU A 43 -13.95 -2.33 -31.17
CA GLU A 43 -15.07 -2.94 -30.46
C GLU A 43 -14.63 -3.48 -29.08
N ILE A 44 -13.55 -4.25 -29.03
CA ILE A 44 -12.98 -4.76 -27.77
C ILE A 44 -12.64 -3.61 -26.81
N ALA A 45 -12.07 -2.51 -27.33
CA ALA A 45 -11.74 -1.33 -26.53
C ALA A 45 -12.97 -0.67 -25.89
N ILE A 46 -14.10 -0.65 -26.58
CA ILE A 46 -15.35 -0.09 -26.08
C ILE A 46 -15.92 -0.95 -24.93
N TYR A 47 -15.87 -2.26 -25.07
CA TYR A 47 -16.37 -3.20 -24.06
C TYR A 47 -15.44 -3.42 -22.87
N SER A 48 -14.18 -2.97 -22.99
CA SER A 48 -13.21 -3.09 -21.89
C SER A 48 -13.58 -2.16 -20.75
N LYS A 49 -13.86 -2.72 -19.55
CA LYS A 49 -14.15 -1.96 -18.32
C LYS A 49 -12.94 -1.22 -17.78
N ASP A 50 -11.74 -1.70 -18.07
CA ASP A 50 -10.50 -1.08 -17.64
C ASP A 50 -10.01 -0.06 -18.67
N LYS A 51 -9.89 1.20 -18.24
CA LYS A 51 -9.38 2.30 -19.08
C LYS A 51 -7.97 2.03 -19.62
N SER A 52 -7.14 1.31 -18.89
CA SER A 52 -5.78 0.95 -19.31
C SER A 52 -5.82 -0.05 -20.47
N LEU A 53 -6.59 -1.11 -20.31
CA LEU A 53 -6.83 -2.13 -21.34
C LEU A 53 -7.50 -1.53 -22.57
N SER A 54 -8.49 -0.65 -22.41
CA SER A 54 -9.15 0.05 -23.52
C SER A 54 -8.15 0.86 -24.36
N ARG A 55 -7.18 1.54 -23.71
CA ARG A 55 -6.12 2.27 -24.44
C ARG A 55 -5.20 1.33 -25.24
N VAL A 56 -4.87 0.17 -24.67
CA VAL A 56 -4.04 -0.84 -25.35
C VAL A 56 -4.76 -1.34 -26.60
N TRP A 57 -6.04 -1.69 -26.52
CA TRP A 57 -6.83 -2.13 -27.66
C TRP A 57 -6.92 -1.06 -28.76
N LYS A 58 -7.09 0.22 -28.39
CA LYS A 58 -7.06 1.34 -29.33
C LYS A 58 -5.70 1.52 -30.00
N LEU A 59 -4.59 1.27 -29.28
CA LEU A 59 -3.25 1.26 -29.88
C LEU A 59 -3.09 0.11 -30.86
N LEU A 60 -3.55 -1.09 -30.52
CA LEU A 60 -3.54 -2.23 -31.41
C LEU A 60 -4.37 -1.98 -32.69
N ALA A 61 -5.53 -1.32 -32.55
CA ALA A 61 -6.33 -0.90 -33.71
C ALA A 61 -5.58 0.06 -34.63
N LYS A 62 -4.75 0.96 -34.09
CA LYS A 62 -3.94 1.88 -34.90
C LYS A 62 -2.76 1.18 -35.60
N ILE A 63 -2.20 0.16 -34.97
CA ILE A 63 -1.03 -0.58 -35.45
C ILE A 63 -1.45 -1.66 -36.47
N SER A 64 -2.70 -2.10 -36.45
CA SER A 64 -3.21 -3.14 -37.33
C SER A 64 -3.19 -2.80 -38.82
N ASP A 65 -3.01 -1.52 -39.14
CA ASP A 65 -2.82 -1.05 -40.54
C ASP A 65 -1.36 -1.22 -41.05
N LEU A 66 -0.42 -1.61 -40.15
CA LEU A 66 0.99 -1.89 -40.48
C LEU A 66 1.17 -3.30 -40.99
N SER A 67 2.37 -3.62 -41.52
CA SER A 67 2.69 -4.99 -41.95
C SER A 67 2.51 -6.00 -40.80
N THR A 68 2.15 -7.23 -41.12
CA THR A 68 1.89 -8.29 -40.13
C THR A 68 3.08 -8.56 -39.19
N LEU A 69 4.30 -8.40 -39.71
CA LEU A 69 5.54 -8.57 -38.92
C LEU A 69 5.74 -7.45 -37.92
N GLU A 70 5.63 -6.18 -38.37
CA GLU A 70 5.74 -5.00 -37.49
C GLU A 70 4.63 -4.95 -36.45
N THR A 71 3.42 -5.37 -36.81
CA THR A 71 2.31 -5.49 -35.89
C THR A 71 2.61 -6.51 -34.80
N GLY A 72 3.17 -7.68 -35.16
CA GLY A 72 3.55 -8.72 -34.21
C GLY A 72 4.62 -8.25 -33.22
N GLU A 73 5.66 -7.58 -33.67
CA GLU A 73 6.71 -7.01 -32.81
C GLU A 73 6.17 -5.94 -31.87
N LYS A 74 5.31 -5.04 -32.36
CA LYS A 74 4.67 -4.00 -31.50
C LYS A 74 3.74 -4.58 -30.47
N ILE A 75 2.98 -5.63 -30.79
CA ILE A 75 2.12 -6.34 -29.83
C ILE A 75 2.98 -6.95 -28.73
N LEU A 76 4.10 -7.57 -29.08
CA LEU A 76 5.01 -8.21 -28.13
C LEU A 76 5.69 -7.17 -27.23
N GLU A 77 6.09 -6.03 -27.77
CA GLU A 77 6.62 -4.90 -27.00
C GLU A 77 5.59 -4.35 -26.01
N ILE A 78 4.34 -4.16 -26.44
CA ILE A 78 3.25 -3.70 -25.57
C ILE A 78 2.98 -4.72 -24.47
N ALA A 79 2.92 -6.01 -24.78
CA ALA A 79 2.71 -7.08 -23.80
C ALA A 79 3.81 -7.10 -22.73
N ASN A 80 5.08 -7.02 -23.16
CA ASN A 80 6.22 -6.96 -22.26
C ASN A 80 6.19 -5.71 -21.35
N ASN A 81 5.82 -4.56 -21.92
CA ASN A 81 5.70 -3.32 -21.14
C ASN A 81 4.55 -3.38 -20.13
N LEU A 82 3.42 -4.01 -20.47
CA LEU A 82 2.31 -4.24 -19.55
C LEU A 82 2.69 -5.17 -18.40
N GLU A 83 3.37 -6.26 -18.70
CA GLU A 83 3.86 -7.19 -17.69
C GLU A 83 4.85 -6.52 -16.74
N LYS A 84 5.83 -5.77 -17.29
CA LYS A 84 6.78 -4.99 -16.51
C LYS A 84 6.09 -3.95 -15.61
N ASN A 85 5.10 -3.24 -16.13
CA ASN A 85 4.31 -2.29 -15.35
C ASN A 85 3.53 -2.97 -14.22
N LYS A 86 2.94 -4.15 -14.48
CA LYS A 86 2.25 -4.94 -13.45
C LYS A 86 3.22 -5.34 -12.34
N GLN A 87 4.39 -5.89 -12.68
CA GLN A 87 5.43 -6.25 -11.71
C GLN A 87 5.89 -5.05 -10.87
N LEU A 88 6.06 -3.87 -11.50
CA LEU A 88 6.42 -2.63 -10.80
C LEU A 88 5.32 -2.18 -9.86
N MET A 89 4.04 -2.29 -10.23
CA MET A 89 2.90 -1.98 -9.36
C MET A 89 2.85 -2.93 -8.15
N GLU A 90 3.01 -4.23 -8.36
CA GLU A 90 3.03 -5.23 -7.29
C GLU A 90 4.20 -4.98 -6.32
N LYS A 91 5.39 -4.67 -6.85
CA LYS A 91 6.55 -4.30 -6.04
C LYS A 91 6.32 -3.02 -5.23
N ARG A 92 5.75 -2.00 -5.85
CA ARG A 92 5.36 -0.75 -5.18
C ARG A 92 4.39 -1.01 -4.04
N ASP A 93 3.35 -1.80 -4.29
CA ASP A 93 2.33 -2.09 -3.29
C ASP A 93 2.89 -2.94 -2.12
N SER A 94 3.81 -3.85 -2.41
CA SER A 94 4.55 -4.59 -1.39
C SER A 94 5.42 -3.66 -0.53
N LEU A 95 6.17 -2.73 -1.14
CA LEU A 95 6.99 -1.75 -0.42
C LEU A 95 6.13 -0.82 0.44
N LEU A 96 4.99 -0.35 -0.08
CA LEU A 96 4.06 0.47 0.69
C LEU A 96 3.46 -0.28 1.88
N LYS A 97 3.15 -1.57 1.74
CA LYS A 97 2.71 -2.42 2.86
C LYS A 97 3.81 -2.55 3.91
N ALA A 98 5.04 -2.88 3.50
CA ALA A 98 6.18 -2.99 4.41
C ALA A 98 6.45 -1.67 5.16
N GLN A 99 6.38 -0.52 4.48
CA GLN A 99 6.53 0.79 5.08
C GLN A 99 5.43 1.06 6.14
N LYS A 100 4.19 0.68 5.86
CA LYS A 100 3.09 0.82 6.83
C LYS A 100 3.34 0.01 8.11
N TYR A 101 3.79 -1.24 7.98
CA TYR A 101 4.14 -2.05 9.16
C TYR A 101 5.30 -1.44 9.95
N LYS A 102 6.34 -0.95 9.27
CA LYS A 102 7.47 -0.29 9.92
C LYS A 102 7.04 0.94 10.72
N ILE A 103 6.13 1.74 10.18
CA ILE A 103 5.61 2.95 10.86
C ILE A 103 4.81 2.58 12.11
N VAL A 104 3.90 1.59 12.00
CA VAL A 104 3.12 1.12 13.16
C VAL A 104 4.04 0.57 14.24
N PHE A 105 5.04 -0.22 13.86
CA PHE A 105 6.02 -0.78 14.78
C PHE A 105 6.85 0.31 15.48
N LEU A 106 7.40 1.26 14.74
CA LEU A 106 8.18 2.36 15.32
C LEU A 106 7.34 3.23 16.25
N GLY A 107 6.11 3.58 15.86
CA GLY A 107 5.19 4.35 16.69
C GLY A 107 4.85 3.65 18.01
N SER A 108 4.57 2.34 17.95
CA SER A 108 4.29 1.56 19.15
C SER A 108 5.51 1.39 20.07
N MET A 109 6.69 1.13 19.50
CA MET A 109 7.94 1.06 20.27
C MET A 109 8.25 2.37 20.99
N THR A 110 8.15 3.51 20.28
CA THR A 110 8.32 4.83 20.91
C THR A 110 7.35 5.03 22.06
N SER A 111 6.08 4.65 21.88
CA SER A 111 5.06 4.77 22.94
C SER A 111 5.36 3.88 24.14
N ILE A 112 5.85 2.65 23.92
CA ILE A 112 6.26 1.74 24.99
C ILE A 112 7.42 2.36 25.79
N PHE A 113 8.46 2.86 25.13
CA PHE A 113 9.59 3.50 25.80
C PHE A 113 9.17 4.72 26.62
N LEU A 114 8.34 5.60 26.05
CA LEU A 114 7.84 6.77 26.77
C LEU A 114 6.95 6.36 27.94
N GLY A 115 6.17 5.30 27.83
CA GLY A 115 5.38 4.75 28.91
C GLY A 115 6.24 4.21 30.05
N ILE A 116 7.31 3.47 29.75
CA ILE A 116 8.26 2.96 30.75
C ILE A 116 8.94 4.13 31.48
N ILE A 117 9.50 5.11 30.76
CA ILE A 117 10.13 6.30 31.35
C ILE A 117 9.14 7.04 32.25
N SER A 118 7.89 7.16 31.79
CA SER A 118 6.82 7.80 32.55
C SER A 118 6.49 7.07 33.86
N GLY A 119 6.44 5.73 33.81
CA GLY A 119 6.21 4.90 34.98
C GLY A 119 7.35 4.94 36.02
N LEU A 120 8.58 5.20 35.53
CA LEU A 120 9.77 5.35 36.39
C LEU A 120 10.03 6.80 36.83
N ALA A 121 9.16 7.76 36.46
CA ALA A 121 9.31 9.16 36.83
C ALA A 121 9.50 9.40 38.36
N PRO A 122 8.79 8.71 39.27
CA PRO A 122 9.03 8.86 40.72
C PRO A 122 10.44 8.44 41.15
N LEU A 123 11.00 7.40 40.52
CA LEU A 123 12.36 6.94 40.77
C LEU A 123 13.39 8.00 40.39
N PHE A 124 13.26 8.58 39.21
CA PHE A 124 14.12 9.67 38.78
C PHE A 124 14.01 10.91 39.68
N ALA A 125 12.79 11.23 40.13
CA ALA A 125 12.57 12.31 41.07
C ALA A 125 13.30 12.06 42.40
N THR A 126 13.23 10.85 42.94
CA THR A 126 13.93 10.46 44.16
C THR A 126 15.47 10.55 43.97
N PHE A 127 16.01 10.06 42.87
CA PHE A 127 17.44 10.21 42.59
C PHE A 127 17.88 11.68 42.54
N ILE A 128 17.12 12.54 41.81
CA ILE A 128 17.45 13.98 41.72
C ILE A 128 17.40 14.64 43.08
N SER A 129 16.42 14.29 43.92
CA SER A 129 16.28 14.85 45.26
C SER A 129 17.48 14.48 46.15
N ILE A 130 17.96 13.24 46.07
CA ILE A 130 19.13 12.79 46.83
C ILE A 130 20.43 13.51 46.39
N PHE A 131 20.65 13.62 45.09
CA PHE A 131 21.90 14.19 44.55
C PHE A 131 21.95 15.72 44.59
N LYS A 132 20.82 16.41 44.47
CA LYS A 132 20.75 17.86 44.40
C LYS A 132 20.19 18.56 45.61
N ASN A 133 19.74 17.81 46.63
CA ASN A 133 19.00 18.36 47.78
C ASN A 133 17.81 19.27 47.37
N ILE A 134 17.14 18.95 46.30
CA ILE A 134 16.00 19.69 45.78
C ILE A 134 14.77 18.81 45.95
N GLU A 135 13.80 19.27 46.71
CA GLU A 135 12.50 18.61 46.79
C GLU A 135 11.71 18.83 45.50
N ILE A 136 11.47 17.75 44.74
CA ILE A 136 10.63 17.79 43.57
C ILE A 136 9.18 17.71 44.03
N SER A 137 8.38 18.72 43.68
CA SER A 137 6.97 18.75 44.01
C SER A 137 6.22 17.54 43.44
N ASP A 138 5.35 16.94 44.23
CA ASP A 138 4.41 15.87 43.83
C ASP A 138 3.61 16.22 42.59
N THR A 139 3.29 17.49 42.41
CA THR A 139 2.59 17.99 41.21
C THR A 139 3.42 17.80 39.95
N THR A 140 4.72 18.06 40.02
CA THR A 140 5.64 17.86 38.89
C THR A 140 5.72 16.39 38.48
N ILE A 141 5.81 15.48 39.44
CA ILE A 141 5.85 14.03 39.22
C ILE A 141 4.57 13.54 38.54
N LYS A 142 3.40 14.09 38.89
CA LYS A 142 2.10 13.73 38.29
C LYS A 142 1.92 14.30 36.87
N ILE A 143 2.55 15.44 36.52
CA ILE A 143 2.44 16.06 35.21
C ILE A 143 3.29 15.32 34.16
N ILE A 144 4.42 14.73 34.52
CA ILE A 144 5.32 14.02 33.61
C ILE A 144 4.60 12.94 32.76
N PRO A 145 3.79 12.03 33.34
CA PRO A 145 3.06 11.04 32.57
C PRO A 145 2.13 11.63 31.51
N PHE A 146 1.43 12.71 31.84
CA PHE A 146 0.53 13.37 30.88
C PHE A 146 1.29 14.04 29.74
N SER A 147 2.41 14.68 30.03
CA SER A 147 3.25 15.33 29.03
C SER A 147 3.85 14.30 28.08
N LEU A 148 4.39 13.20 28.60
CA LEU A 148 4.96 12.13 27.77
C LEU A 148 3.89 11.40 26.96
N TYR A 149 2.68 11.25 27.48
CA TYR A 149 1.54 10.73 26.75
C TYR A 149 1.16 11.63 25.57
N ALA A 150 1.07 12.94 25.78
CA ALA A 150 0.80 13.90 24.72
C ALA A 150 1.88 13.87 23.62
N ILE A 151 3.16 13.78 24.01
CA ILE A 151 4.29 13.63 23.07
C ILE A 151 4.16 12.32 22.28
N SER A 152 3.80 11.22 22.94
CA SER A 152 3.59 9.92 22.28
C SER A 152 2.50 9.99 21.22
N ILE A 153 1.36 10.61 21.53
CA ILE A 153 0.26 10.80 20.56
C ILE A 153 0.69 11.69 19.40
N ALA A 154 1.32 12.83 19.69
CA ALA A 154 1.79 13.76 18.66
C ALA A 154 2.82 13.09 17.74
N SER A 155 3.79 12.38 18.29
CA SER A 155 4.79 11.63 17.52
C SER A 155 4.14 10.60 16.59
N THR A 156 3.20 9.82 17.12
CA THR A 156 2.47 8.81 16.33
C THR A 156 1.62 9.44 15.25
N TYR A 157 0.97 10.57 15.53
CA TYR A 157 0.18 11.33 14.58
C TYR A 157 1.05 11.79 13.40
N PHE A 158 2.14 12.50 13.66
CA PHE A 158 3.05 13.00 12.62
C PHE A 158 3.70 11.86 11.83
N THR A 159 4.15 10.81 12.50
CA THR A 159 4.76 9.65 11.84
C THR A 159 3.74 8.94 10.93
N SER A 160 2.49 8.83 11.35
CA SER A 160 1.41 8.23 10.55
C SER A 160 1.05 9.10 9.35
N ASP A 161 1.00 10.42 9.51
CA ASP A 161 0.67 11.35 8.43
C ASP A 161 1.75 11.37 7.35
N ILE A 162 3.02 11.56 7.75
CA ILE A 162 4.16 11.58 6.82
C ILE A 162 4.33 10.25 6.10
N GLY A 163 4.23 9.15 6.81
CA GLY A 163 4.57 7.84 6.24
C GLY A 163 3.43 7.13 5.51
N MET A 164 2.17 7.46 5.80
CA MET A 164 1.01 6.81 5.19
C MET A 164 0.18 7.74 4.31
N GLY A 165 0.44 9.04 4.33
CA GLY A 165 -0.35 10.06 3.62
C GLY A 165 -1.82 10.14 4.07
N LYS A 166 -2.19 9.43 5.14
CA LYS A 166 -3.52 9.46 5.77
C LYS A 166 -3.39 9.06 7.23
N ILE A 167 -3.98 9.87 8.09
CA ILE A 167 -4.05 9.59 9.53
C ILE A 167 -4.89 8.33 9.75
N LYS A 168 -4.28 7.30 10.30
CA LYS A 168 -5.01 6.10 10.69
C LYS A 168 -5.29 6.12 12.20
N ILE A 169 -6.50 6.45 12.55
CA ILE A 169 -6.99 6.46 13.94
C ILE A 169 -6.62 5.15 14.67
N LYS A 170 -6.69 4.01 13.98
CA LYS A 170 -6.28 2.71 14.52
C LYS A 170 -4.82 2.68 15.02
N THR A 171 -3.90 3.36 14.33
CA THR A 171 -2.48 3.42 14.73
C THR A 171 -2.32 4.25 15.99
N ILE A 172 -3.05 5.36 16.11
CA ILE A 172 -3.03 6.22 17.29
C ILE A 172 -3.59 5.47 18.51
N ILE A 173 -4.72 4.78 18.35
CA ILE A 173 -5.34 3.98 19.41
C ILE A 173 -4.37 2.89 19.88
N PHE A 174 -3.72 2.17 18.95
CA PHE A 174 -2.77 1.11 19.29
C PHE A 174 -1.54 1.66 20.04
N SER A 175 -0.96 2.77 19.60
CA SER A 175 0.13 3.47 20.29
C SER A 175 -0.28 3.96 21.68
N SER A 176 -1.48 4.51 21.82
CA SER A 176 -2.04 4.96 23.09
C SER A 176 -2.18 3.81 24.08
N LEU A 177 -2.74 2.68 23.65
CA LEU A 177 -2.84 1.47 24.47
C LEU A 177 -1.45 0.94 24.87
N ALA A 178 -0.50 0.92 23.94
CA ALA A 178 0.86 0.49 24.22
C ALA A 178 1.53 1.36 25.29
N TYR A 179 1.34 2.69 25.23
CA TYR A 179 1.81 3.61 26.26
C TYR A 179 1.20 3.32 27.63
N ILE A 180 -0.12 3.21 27.70
CA ILE A 180 -0.86 2.99 28.95
C ILE A 180 -0.42 1.68 29.61
N ILE A 181 -0.36 0.60 28.83
CA ILE A 181 0.05 -0.72 29.34
C ILE A 181 1.48 -0.66 29.87
N SER A 182 2.42 -0.10 29.13
CA SER A 182 3.84 -0.02 29.54
C SER A 182 4.02 0.89 30.77
N TYR A 183 3.25 1.97 30.88
CA TYR A 183 3.22 2.84 32.05
C TYR A 183 2.80 2.06 33.31
N PHE A 184 1.67 1.33 33.24
CA PHE A 184 1.18 0.58 34.40
C PHE A 184 2.11 -0.56 34.79
N ILE A 185 2.72 -1.27 33.81
CA ILE A 185 3.71 -2.31 34.08
C ILE A 185 4.94 -1.71 34.79
N ALA A 186 5.49 -0.63 34.27
CA ALA A 186 6.66 0.02 34.89
C ALA A 186 6.35 0.51 36.30
N LYS A 187 5.17 1.11 36.49
CA LYS A 187 4.73 1.56 37.81
C LYS A 187 4.53 0.41 38.80
N ALA A 188 3.94 -0.71 38.36
CA ALA A 188 3.73 -1.90 39.21
C ALA A 188 5.07 -2.52 39.64
N ILE A 189 6.02 -2.66 38.72
CA ILE A 189 7.36 -3.16 39.01
C ILE A 189 8.04 -2.26 40.06
N PHE A 190 7.93 -0.94 39.93
CA PHE A 190 8.50 0.01 40.85
C PHE A 190 7.86 -0.11 42.26
N THR A 191 6.54 -0.28 42.34
CA THR A 191 5.81 -0.39 43.63
C THR A 191 6.14 -1.69 44.35
N VAL A 192 6.59 -2.74 43.65
CA VAL A 192 6.97 -4.04 44.26
C VAL A 192 8.45 -4.03 44.70
N LEU A 193 9.29 -3.20 44.09
CA LEU A 193 10.73 -3.13 44.36
C LEU A 193 11.12 -2.18 45.51
N ILE A 194 10.19 -1.33 45.93
CA ILE A 194 10.34 -0.37 47.06
C ILE A 194 9.35 -0.71 48.18
#